data_bf0c2a044a0dcb8fec8c719a811e667c
#
_entry.id   bf0c2a044a0dcb8fec8c719a811e667c
#
_cell.length_a   1.000
_cell.length_b   1.000
_cell.length_c   1.000
_cell.angle_alpha   90.00
_cell.angle_beta   90.00
_cell.angle_gamma   90.00
#
_symmetry.space_group_name_H-M   'P 1'
#
loop_
_entity.id
_entity.type
_entity.pdbx_description
1 polymer ?
#
loop_
_entity_poly.entity_id
_entity_poly.type
_entity_poly.pdbx_seq_one_letter_code
_entity_poly.pdbx_strand_id
1 'polypeptide(L)'
;MSRQQPVRIDVVSDVVCPWCFVGKRRLEKALALKPDIPVEVHWRPYFLNDWIPREGISREDYLTKKFGSPERYKGIAQRVSAAAAEEGLTYAIDKISRQPNTLDAHRLIRWAEGLGKSAEMKQKLMDLYFTEGADLTNHAVLVQAAADVGLDPEDVRAALASDQDVEAVTQEAQSAKEAGIEGVPC
;
A
#
# COMPACT_ATOMS: atom_id res chain seq x y z
N MET A 1 25.02 -19.54 -22.52
CA MET A 1 23.91 -19.67 -21.54
C MET A 1 22.90 -18.56 -21.85
N SER A 2 21.74 -18.87 -22.41
CA SER A 2 20.70 -17.85 -22.65
C SER A 2 20.22 -17.36 -21.29
N ARG A 3 20.36 -16.06 -21.02
CA ARG A 3 19.73 -15.43 -19.85
C ARG A 3 18.22 -15.57 -20.02
N GLN A 4 17.60 -16.35 -19.15
CA GLN A 4 16.15 -16.45 -19.10
C GLN A 4 15.58 -15.05 -18.79
N GLN A 5 14.67 -14.56 -19.61
CA GLN A 5 14.02 -13.27 -19.33
C GLN A 5 13.21 -13.40 -18.04
N PRO A 6 13.24 -12.41 -17.16
CA PRO A 6 12.45 -12.44 -15.93
C PRO A 6 10.96 -12.48 -16.22
N VAL A 7 10.23 -13.22 -15.41
CA VAL A 7 8.75 -13.18 -15.39
C VAL A 7 8.34 -11.87 -14.76
N ARG A 8 7.60 -11.04 -15.49
CA ARG A 8 7.05 -9.81 -14.97
C ARG A 8 5.71 -10.08 -14.28
N ILE A 9 5.57 -9.58 -13.05
CA ILE A 9 4.34 -9.60 -12.29
C ILE A 9 3.95 -8.17 -11.94
N ASP A 10 2.84 -7.68 -12.49
CA ASP A 10 2.26 -6.41 -12.08
C ASP A 10 1.22 -6.68 -10.97
N VAL A 11 1.41 -6.11 -9.79
CA VAL A 11 0.51 -6.27 -8.64
C VAL A 11 -0.25 -4.98 -8.41
N VAL A 12 -1.53 -4.98 -8.71
CA VAL A 12 -2.42 -3.86 -8.44
C VAL A 12 -2.88 -3.93 -6.98
N SER A 13 -2.62 -2.89 -6.22
CA SER A 13 -2.85 -2.95 -4.76
C SER A 13 -2.88 -1.58 -4.11
N ASP A 14 -3.48 -1.49 -2.92
CA ASP A 14 -3.51 -0.28 -2.10
C ASP A 14 -2.86 -0.53 -0.73
N VAL A 15 -2.20 0.47 -0.17
CA VAL A 15 -1.48 0.39 1.11
C VAL A 15 -2.41 0.26 2.32
N VAL A 16 -3.68 0.63 2.17
CA VAL A 16 -4.71 0.51 3.23
C VAL A 16 -5.63 -0.70 3.03
N CYS A 17 -5.34 -1.54 2.06
CA CYS A 17 -6.08 -2.78 1.84
C CYS A 17 -5.48 -3.90 2.71
N PRO A 18 -6.22 -4.44 3.70
CA PRO A 18 -5.68 -5.46 4.58
C PRO A 18 -5.36 -6.78 3.85
N TRP A 19 -6.13 -7.13 2.82
CA TRP A 19 -5.83 -8.29 2.00
C TRP A 19 -4.60 -8.08 1.10
N CYS A 20 -4.27 -6.84 0.74
CA CYS A 20 -3.01 -6.51 0.07
C CYS A 20 -1.81 -6.70 1.01
N PHE A 21 -1.97 -6.39 2.31
CA PHE A 21 -0.94 -6.62 3.33
C PHE A 21 -0.62 -8.11 3.47
N VAL A 22 -1.64 -8.96 3.60
CA VAL A 22 -1.48 -10.42 3.64
C VAL A 22 -0.97 -10.96 2.30
N GLY A 23 -1.55 -10.51 1.18
CA GLY A 23 -1.21 -10.97 -0.17
C GLY A 23 0.25 -10.70 -0.54
N LYS A 24 0.79 -9.55 -0.15
CA LYS A 24 2.21 -9.23 -0.37
C LYS A 24 3.12 -10.25 0.32
N ARG A 25 2.86 -10.59 1.57
CA ARG A 25 3.65 -11.59 2.31
C ARG A 25 3.55 -12.99 1.68
N ARG A 26 2.37 -13.36 1.20
CA ARG A 26 2.16 -14.64 0.50
C ARG A 26 2.92 -14.69 -0.82
N LEU A 27 2.91 -13.60 -1.59
CA LEU A 27 3.70 -13.49 -2.81
C LEU A 27 5.20 -13.63 -2.53
N GLU A 28 5.73 -12.94 -1.52
CA GLU A 28 7.15 -13.04 -1.13
C GLU A 28 7.53 -14.48 -0.75
N LYS A 29 6.70 -15.17 0.02
CA LYS A 29 6.91 -16.58 0.35
C LYS A 29 6.87 -17.48 -0.89
N ALA A 30 5.94 -17.25 -1.80
CA ALA A 30 5.85 -18.01 -3.06
C ALA A 30 7.10 -17.82 -3.93
N LEU A 31 7.60 -16.59 -4.06
CA LEU A 31 8.83 -16.29 -4.80
C LEU A 31 10.05 -16.98 -4.17
N ALA A 32 10.13 -17.00 -2.84
CA ALA A 32 11.21 -17.67 -2.11
C ALA A 32 11.24 -19.20 -2.32
N LEU A 33 10.11 -19.82 -2.68
CA LEU A 33 10.04 -21.26 -3.00
C LEU A 33 10.63 -21.60 -4.39
N LYS A 34 10.83 -20.60 -5.24
CA LYS A 34 11.32 -20.77 -6.62
C LYS A 34 12.40 -19.76 -6.96
N PRO A 35 13.54 -19.77 -6.21
CA PRO A 35 14.61 -18.79 -6.39
C PRO A 35 15.30 -18.87 -7.76
N ASP A 36 15.13 -20.00 -8.46
CA ASP A 36 15.74 -20.22 -9.78
C ASP A 36 14.98 -19.49 -10.92
N ILE A 37 13.77 -19.03 -10.65
CA ILE A 37 12.95 -18.30 -11.62
C ILE A 37 13.19 -16.81 -11.39
N PRO A 38 13.81 -16.09 -12.33
CA PRO A 38 13.94 -14.64 -12.21
C PRO A 38 12.56 -14.00 -12.35
N VAL A 39 12.15 -13.21 -11.35
CA VAL A 39 10.86 -12.50 -11.31
C VAL A 39 11.09 -11.04 -11.02
N GLU A 40 10.40 -10.17 -11.74
CA GLU A 40 10.32 -8.74 -11.49
C GLU A 40 8.90 -8.38 -11.05
N VAL A 41 8.74 -7.86 -9.84
CA VAL A 41 7.44 -7.45 -9.30
C VAL A 41 7.31 -5.94 -9.40
N HIS A 42 6.26 -5.47 -10.07
CA HIS A 42 5.90 -4.06 -10.19
C HIS A 42 4.63 -3.77 -9.39
N TRP A 43 4.71 -2.81 -8.47
CA TRP A 43 3.59 -2.42 -7.62
C TRP A 43 2.81 -1.29 -8.28
N ARG A 44 1.55 -1.60 -8.70
CA ARG A 44 0.67 -0.66 -9.37
C ARG A 44 -0.31 -0.03 -8.39
N PRO A 45 -0.52 1.29 -8.45
CA PRO A 45 -1.44 1.96 -7.54
C PRO A 45 -2.89 1.57 -7.82
N TYR A 46 -3.65 1.50 -6.74
CA TYR A 46 -5.10 1.40 -6.76
C TYR A 46 -5.66 2.21 -5.60
N PHE A 47 -6.71 2.98 -5.85
CA PHE A 47 -7.40 3.72 -4.80
C PHE A 47 -8.66 2.95 -4.38
N LEU A 48 -8.52 2.15 -3.32
CA LEU A 48 -9.62 1.36 -2.77
C LEU A 48 -10.77 2.24 -2.24
N ASN A 49 -10.42 3.46 -1.83
CA ASN A 49 -11.31 4.44 -1.26
C ASN A 49 -11.07 5.82 -1.88
N ASP A 50 -11.31 5.97 -3.21
CA ASP A 50 -11.06 7.18 -3.98
C ASP A 50 -11.90 8.40 -3.54
N TRP A 51 -12.98 8.15 -2.78
CA TRP A 51 -13.87 9.16 -2.22
C TRP A 51 -13.33 9.84 -0.95
N ILE A 52 -12.18 9.38 -0.40
CA ILE A 52 -11.58 9.98 0.79
C ILE A 52 -10.80 11.22 0.38
N PRO A 53 -11.05 12.40 1.02
CA PRO A 53 -10.31 13.62 0.72
C PRO A 53 -8.84 13.50 1.11
N ARG A 54 -8.00 14.38 0.56
CA ARG A 54 -6.54 14.36 0.77
C ARG A 54 -6.13 14.38 2.24
N GLU A 55 -6.86 15.11 3.07
CA GLU A 55 -6.65 15.18 4.53
C GLU A 55 -7.07 13.91 5.27
N GLY A 56 -7.70 12.95 4.60
CA GLY A 56 -8.24 11.76 5.23
C GLY A 56 -9.52 12.03 6.04
N ILE A 57 -10.04 10.98 6.67
CA ILE A 57 -11.19 11.05 7.56
C ILE A 57 -10.95 10.25 8.84
N SER A 58 -11.80 10.42 9.86
CA SER A 58 -11.73 9.57 11.04
C SER A 58 -11.97 8.09 10.71
N ARG A 59 -11.40 7.20 11.50
CA ARG A 59 -11.64 5.76 11.31
C ARG A 59 -13.12 5.40 11.51
N GLU A 60 -13.79 6.04 12.44
CA GLU A 60 -15.22 5.83 12.72
C GLU A 60 -16.09 6.23 11.53
N ASP A 61 -15.87 7.43 10.97
CA ASP A 61 -16.61 7.89 9.78
C ASP A 61 -16.39 6.96 8.58
N TYR A 62 -15.15 6.51 8.38
CA TYR A 62 -14.84 5.55 7.34
C TYR A 62 -15.60 4.24 7.49
N LEU A 63 -15.55 3.64 8.69
CA LEU A 63 -16.23 2.37 8.96
C LEU A 63 -17.74 2.49 8.83
N THR A 64 -18.30 3.58 9.32
CA THR A 64 -19.74 3.88 9.20
C THR A 64 -20.15 4.05 7.75
N LYS A 65 -19.42 4.87 6.99
CA LYS A 65 -19.76 5.14 5.58
C LYS A 65 -19.61 3.92 4.69
N LYS A 66 -18.53 3.11 4.89
CA LYS A 66 -18.23 1.98 4.01
C LYS A 66 -18.96 0.69 4.39
N PHE A 67 -19.16 0.43 5.69
CA PHE A 67 -19.70 -0.83 6.20
C PHE A 67 -21.03 -0.66 6.95
N GLY A 68 -21.50 0.57 7.12
CA GLY A 68 -22.71 0.91 7.85
C GLY A 68 -22.51 1.10 9.35
N SER A 69 -21.56 0.42 9.96
CA SER A 69 -21.13 0.65 11.35
C SER A 69 -19.77 0.00 11.63
N PRO A 70 -19.05 0.45 12.68
CA PRO A 70 -17.83 -0.22 13.15
C PRO A 70 -18.05 -1.69 13.54
N GLU A 71 -19.21 -2.03 14.10
CA GLU A 71 -19.56 -3.40 14.53
C GLU A 71 -19.60 -4.37 13.35
N ARG A 72 -20.15 -3.94 12.21
CA ARG A 72 -20.20 -4.76 11.00
C ARG A 72 -18.82 -5.10 10.45
N TYR A 73 -17.86 -4.21 10.69
CA TYR A 73 -16.48 -4.45 10.28
C TYR A 73 -15.76 -5.49 11.15
N LYS A 74 -16.19 -5.72 12.40
CA LYS A 74 -15.50 -6.64 13.32
C LYS A 74 -15.29 -8.05 12.76
N GLY A 75 -16.31 -8.61 12.09
CA GLY A 75 -16.19 -9.94 11.47
C GLY A 75 -15.19 -9.98 10.32
N ILE A 76 -15.08 -8.90 9.55
CA ILE A 76 -14.07 -8.77 8.50
C ILE A 76 -12.68 -8.66 9.13
N ALA A 77 -12.54 -7.80 10.14
CA ALA A 77 -11.31 -7.59 10.86
C ALA A 77 -10.75 -8.87 11.50
N GLN A 78 -11.61 -9.69 12.10
CA GLN A 78 -11.23 -10.98 12.68
C GLN A 78 -10.66 -11.94 11.63
N ARG A 79 -11.29 -12.04 10.46
CA ARG A 79 -10.79 -12.89 9.36
C ARG A 79 -9.44 -12.42 8.83
N VAL A 80 -9.29 -11.11 8.66
CA VAL A 80 -7.99 -10.53 8.24
C VAL A 80 -6.92 -10.74 9.30
N SER A 81 -7.26 -10.54 10.58
CA SER A 81 -6.32 -10.73 11.69
C SER A 81 -5.83 -12.17 11.76
N ALA A 82 -6.72 -13.16 11.60
CA ALA A 82 -6.34 -14.56 11.55
C ALA A 82 -5.40 -14.86 10.36
N ALA A 83 -5.74 -14.40 9.16
CA ALA A 83 -4.90 -14.59 7.98
C ALA A 83 -3.54 -13.87 8.11
N ALA A 84 -3.50 -12.68 8.70
CA ALA A 84 -2.26 -11.95 8.97
C ALA A 84 -1.37 -12.71 9.98
N ALA A 85 -1.95 -13.26 11.03
CA ALA A 85 -1.24 -14.05 12.04
C ALA A 85 -0.60 -15.32 11.43
N GLU A 86 -1.31 -16.02 10.54
CA GLU A 86 -0.76 -17.18 9.80
C GLU A 86 0.49 -16.81 8.98
N GLU A 87 0.57 -15.56 8.52
CA GLU A 87 1.69 -15.04 7.76
C GLU A 87 2.78 -14.38 8.63
N GLY A 88 2.62 -14.38 9.95
CA GLY A 88 3.52 -13.73 10.90
C GLY A 88 3.44 -12.20 10.87
N LEU A 89 2.30 -11.64 10.42
CA LEU A 89 2.05 -10.21 10.38
C LEU A 89 1.26 -9.76 11.60
N THR A 90 1.58 -8.58 12.12
CA THR A 90 0.81 -7.93 13.19
C THR A 90 -0.23 -6.99 12.59
N TYR A 91 -1.50 -7.30 12.83
CA TYR A 91 -2.62 -6.48 12.38
C TYR A 91 -3.28 -5.81 13.60
N ALA A 92 -2.78 -4.62 13.96
CA ALA A 92 -3.18 -3.88 15.15
C ALA A 92 -4.29 -2.85 14.81
N ILE A 93 -5.45 -3.36 14.43
CA ILE A 93 -6.59 -2.55 13.94
C ILE A 93 -7.04 -1.47 14.93
N ASP A 94 -6.96 -1.74 16.23
CA ASP A 94 -7.39 -0.82 17.28
C ASP A 94 -6.50 0.43 17.39
N LYS A 95 -5.30 0.39 16.81
CA LYS A 95 -4.40 1.54 16.74
C LYS A 95 -4.76 2.50 15.61
N ILE A 96 -5.52 2.05 14.60
CA ILE A 96 -5.84 2.87 13.43
C ILE A 96 -6.94 3.86 13.79
N SER A 97 -6.58 5.13 13.94
CA SER A 97 -7.51 6.21 14.26
C SER A 97 -7.98 7.01 13.05
N ARG A 98 -7.21 6.96 11.94
CA ARG A 98 -7.48 7.73 10.73
C ARG A 98 -7.42 6.87 9.48
N GLN A 99 -8.38 7.10 8.56
CA GLN A 99 -8.35 6.50 7.24
C GLN A 99 -7.76 7.51 6.25
N PRO A 100 -6.58 7.25 5.70
CA PRO A 100 -5.93 8.20 4.79
C PRO A 100 -6.50 8.11 3.37
N ASN A 101 -6.33 9.18 2.61
CA ASN A 101 -6.19 9.12 1.16
C ASN A 101 -4.80 8.56 0.84
N THR A 102 -4.69 7.66 -0.13
CA THR A 102 -3.44 6.91 -0.38
C THR A 102 -2.60 7.44 -1.53
N LEU A 103 -2.99 8.55 -2.14
CA LEU A 103 -2.27 9.14 -3.26
C LEU A 103 -0.79 9.40 -2.93
N ASP A 104 -0.50 10.08 -1.83
CA ASP A 104 0.87 10.42 -1.45
C ASP A 104 1.69 9.18 -1.08
N ALA A 105 1.08 8.17 -0.47
CA ALA A 105 1.73 6.88 -0.22
C ALA A 105 2.13 6.18 -1.54
N HIS A 106 1.29 6.22 -2.55
CA HIS A 106 1.60 5.67 -3.87
C HIS A 106 2.67 6.48 -4.61
N ARG A 107 2.73 7.81 -4.41
CA ARG A 107 3.83 8.65 -4.92
C ARG A 107 5.19 8.19 -4.34
N LEU A 108 5.24 7.92 -3.05
CA LEU A 108 6.46 7.39 -2.41
C LEU A 108 6.89 6.05 -3.02
N ILE A 109 5.95 5.13 -3.24
CA ILE A 109 6.24 3.83 -3.86
C ILE A 109 6.83 4.02 -5.26
N ARG A 110 6.24 4.93 -6.06
CA ARG A 110 6.73 5.29 -7.38
C ARG A 110 8.15 5.87 -7.34
N TRP A 111 8.43 6.78 -6.41
CA TRP A 111 9.78 7.37 -6.28
C TRP A 111 10.80 6.32 -5.83
N ALA A 112 10.42 5.40 -4.96
CA ALA A 112 11.28 4.30 -4.52
C ALA A 112 11.58 3.29 -5.65
N GLU A 113 10.74 3.20 -6.67
CA GLU A 113 10.98 2.33 -7.84
C GLU A 113 12.27 2.70 -8.57
N GLY A 114 12.59 4.00 -8.67
CA GLY A 114 13.85 4.49 -9.26
C GLY A 114 15.11 3.98 -8.55
N LEU A 115 15.00 3.57 -7.29
CA LEU A 115 16.06 2.97 -6.50
C LEU A 115 15.96 1.44 -6.39
N GLY A 116 14.97 0.82 -7.06
CA GLY A 116 14.68 -0.61 -6.93
C GLY A 116 14.08 -0.99 -5.57
N LYS A 117 13.47 -0.04 -4.86
CA LYS A 117 13.00 -0.18 -3.47
C LYS A 117 11.49 -0.02 -3.29
N SER A 118 10.71 -0.15 -4.36
CA SER A 118 9.25 -0.03 -4.31
C SER A 118 8.59 -1.06 -3.36
N ALA A 119 9.09 -2.30 -3.34
CA ALA A 119 8.59 -3.34 -2.44
C ALA A 119 8.87 -3.03 -0.96
N GLU A 120 10.06 -2.49 -0.66
CA GLU A 120 10.46 -2.07 0.69
C GLU A 120 9.62 -0.87 1.14
N MET A 121 9.45 0.13 0.27
CA MET A 121 8.62 1.30 0.56
C MET A 121 7.17 0.92 0.84
N LYS A 122 6.61 0.04 0.01
CA LYS A 122 5.27 -0.48 0.21
C LYS A 122 5.13 -1.22 1.53
N GLN A 123 6.10 -2.09 1.88
CA GLN A 123 6.09 -2.78 3.16
C GLN A 123 6.15 -1.81 4.33
N LYS A 124 7.04 -0.82 4.28
CA LYS A 124 7.18 0.19 5.32
C LYS A 124 5.87 0.95 5.56
N LEU A 125 5.19 1.38 4.49
CA LEU A 125 3.91 2.08 4.60
C LEU A 125 2.80 1.18 5.19
N MET A 126 2.75 -0.09 4.79
CA MET A 126 1.79 -1.04 5.33
C MET A 126 2.05 -1.36 6.81
N ASP A 127 3.30 -1.51 7.21
CA ASP A 127 3.67 -1.75 8.63
C ASP A 127 3.30 -0.54 9.49
N LEU A 128 3.62 0.67 9.04
CA LEU A 128 3.22 1.91 9.70
C LEU A 128 1.70 1.98 9.90
N TYR A 129 0.94 1.66 8.88
CA TYR A 129 -0.51 1.73 8.94
C TYR A 129 -1.13 0.59 9.76
N PHE A 130 -0.84 -0.66 9.42
CA PHE A 130 -1.52 -1.83 10.00
C PHE A 130 -0.95 -2.27 11.34
N THR A 131 0.33 -2.06 11.60
CA THR A 131 1.01 -2.52 12.83
C THR A 131 1.14 -1.41 13.86
N GLU A 132 1.44 -0.19 13.40
CA GLU A 132 1.69 0.95 14.29
C GLU A 132 0.49 1.89 14.41
N GLY A 133 -0.45 1.86 13.44
CA GLY A 133 -1.61 2.76 13.40
C GLY A 133 -1.24 4.20 13.02
N ALA A 134 -0.12 4.37 12.32
CA ALA A 134 0.36 5.68 11.91
C ALA A 134 -0.60 6.37 10.92
N ASP A 135 -0.68 7.69 11.00
CA ASP A 135 -1.45 8.52 10.08
C ASP A 135 -0.66 8.78 8.80
N LEU A 136 -1.00 8.09 7.72
CA LEU A 136 -0.36 8.26 6.40
C LEU A 136 -0.81 9.53 5.66
N THR A 137 -1.66 10.38 6.23
CA THR A 137 -1.89 11.74 5.73
C THR A 137 -0.85 12.74 6.22
N ASN A 138 -0.10 12.36 7.26
CA ASN A 138 0.94 13.20 7.83
C ASN A 138 2.22 13.12 7.00
N HIS A 139 2.56 14.19 6.31
CA HIS A 139 3.76 14.28 5.48
C HIS A 139 5.06 14.01 6.26
N ALA A 140 5.13 14.37 7.55
CA ALA A 140 6.32 14.06 8.36
C ALA A 140 6.51 12.55 8.54
N VAL A 141 5.43 11.78 8.69
CA VAL A 141 5.45 10.32 8.73
C VAL A 141 5.91 9.75 7.39
N LEU A 142 5.40 10.28 6.29
CA LEU A 142 5.77 9.84 4.94
C LEU A 142 7.24 10.14 4.62
N VAL A 143 7.72 11.32 4.96
CA VAL A 143 9.14 11.72 4.78
C VAL A 143 10.07 10.81 5.57
N GLN A 144 9.72 10.51 6.83
CA GLN A 144 10.53 9.60 7.65
C GLN A 144 10.51 8.17 7.06
N ALA A 145 9.36 7.68 6.64
CA ALA A 145 9.24 6.38 5.98
C ALA A 145 10.12 6.29 4.72
N ALA A 146 10.15 7.36 3.93
CA ALA A 146 10.98 7.44 2.73
C ALA A 146 12.48 7.45 3.06
N ALA A 147 12.89 8.19 4.09
CA ALA A 147 14.26 8.22 4.57
C ALA A 147 14.72 6.84 5.08
N ASP A 148 13.87 6.14 5.82
CA ASP A 148 14.14 4.79 6.33
C ASP A 148 14.42 3.78 5.19
N VAL A 149 13.83 4.01 4.03
CA VAL A 149 14.01 3.18 2.82
C VAL A 149 15.19 3.67 1.96
N GLY A 150 15.70 4.87 2.20
CA GLY A 150 16.90 5.41 1.56
C GLY A 150 16.63 6.46 0.48
N LEU A 151 15.42 7.06 0.45
CA LEU A 151 15.17 8.26 -0.32
C LEU A 151 15.69 9.49 0.45
N ASP A 152 16.07 10.54 -0.28
CA ASP A 152 16.47 11.81 0.34
C ASP A 152 15.25 12.50 0.97
N PRO A 153 15.26 12.79 2.29
CA PRO A 153 14.10 13.35 2.96
C PRO A 153 13.76 14.79 2.54
N GLU A 154 14.75 15.58 2.11
CA GLU A 154 14.50 16.95 1.64
C GLU A 154 13.83 16.94 0.26
N ASP A 155 14.30 16.07 -0.65
CA ASP A 155 13.68 15.88 -1.95
C ASP A 155 12.23 15.38 -1.81
N VAL A 156 12.00 14.41 -0.93
CA VAL A 156 10.66 13.88 -0.66
C VAL A 156 9.75 14.95 -0.06
N ARG A 157 10.25 15.74 0.88
CA ARG A 157 9.48 16.86 1.47
C ARG A 157 9.07 17.87 0.41
N ALA A 158 9.99 18.27 -0.44
CA ALA A 158 9.74 19.21 -1.53
C ALA A 158 8.73 18.63 -2.54
N ALA A 159 8.90 17.36 -2.91
CA ALA A 159 8.00 16.67 -3.83
C ALA A 159 6.59 16.54 -3.27
N LEU A 160 6.42 16.15 -1.99
CA LEU A 160 5.12 16.08 -1.31
C LEU A 160 4.41 17.42 -1.21
N ALA A 161 5.17 18.53 -1.07
CA ALA A 161 4.62 19.90 -1.07
C ALA A 161 4.19 20.38 -2.46
N SER A 162 4.49 19.65 -3.50
CA SER A 162 4.14 19.94 -4.91
C SER A 162 3.19 18.90 -5.48
N ASP A 163 2.74 19.11 -6.72
CA ASP A 163 1.92 18.16 -7.47
C ASP A 163 2.75 17.14 -8.28
N GLN A 164 4.04 17.00 -7.97
CA GLN A 164 4.91 16.04 -8.66
C GLN A 164 4.31 14.63 -8.63
N ASP A 165 4.12 14.03 -9.79
CA ASP A 165 3.55 12.70 -10.01
C ASP A 165 2.11 12.46 -9.50
N VAL A 166 1.39 13.51 -9.06
CA VAL A 166 -0.04 13.39 -8.68
C VAL A 166 -0.87 12.88 -9.85
N GLU A 167 -0.72 13.51 -11.01
CA GLU A 167 -1.46 13.11 -12.21
C GLU A 167 -1.05 11.71 -12.68
N ALA A 168 0.24 11.41 -12.72
CA ALA A 168 0.75 10.12 -13.17
C ALA A 168 0.21 8.95 -12.33
N VAL A 169 0.25 9.09 -11.00
CA VAL A 169 -0.29 8.07 -10.07
C VAL A 169 -1.81 7.94 -10.19
N THR A 170 -2.50 9.07 -10.34
CA THR A 170 -3.96 9.09 -10.48
C THR A 170 -4.40 8.40 -11.77
N GLN A 171 -3.75 8.70 -12.89
CA GLN A 171 -4.03 8.06 -14.17
C GLN A 171 -3.73 6.56 -14.16
N GLU A 172 -2.64 6.15 -13.54
CA GLU A 172 -2.30 4.72 -13.41
C GLU A 172 -3.34 3.97 -12.59
N ALA A 173 -3.78 4.53 -11.46
CA ALA A 173 -4.85 3.95 -10.64
C ALA A 173 -6.20 3.91 -11.37
N GLN A 174 -6.51 4.92 -12.16
CA GLN A 174 -7.70 4.98 -12.98
C GLN A 174 -7.67 3.92 -14.10
N SER A 175 -6.53 3.77 -14.78
CA SER A 175 -6.34 2.75 -15.82
C SER A 175 -6.57 1.33 -15.32
N ALA A 176 -6.22 1.03 -14.05
CA ALA A 176 -6.51 -0.26 -13.45
C ALA A 176 -8.03 -0.52 -13.34
N LYS A 177 -8.81 0.50 -12.96
CA LYS A 177 -10.27 0.40 -12.90
C LYS A 177 -10.89 0.25 -14.28
N GLU A 178 -10.41 1.01 -15.27
CA GLU A 178 -10.86 0.92 -16.67
C GLU A 178 -10.53 -0.44 -17.29
N ALA A 179 -9.46 -1.09 -16.87
CA ALA A 179 -9.14 -2.46 -17.24
C ALA A 179 -10.02 -3.53 -16.56
N GLY A 180 -11.02 -3.13 -15.79
CA GLY A 180 -11.98 -4.01 -15.14
C GLY A 180 -11.53 -4.58 -13.80
N ILE A 181 -10.49 -4.02 -13.17
CA ILE A 181 -10.09 -4.42 -11.81
C ILE A 181 -11.05 -3.77 -10.80
N GLU A 182 -11.88 -4.61 -10.18
CA GLU A 182 -12.91 -4.18 -9.21
C GLU A 182 -12.48 -4.38 -7.75
N GLY A 183 -11.38 -5.07 -7.51
CA GLY A 183 -10.88 -5.35 -6.17
C GLY A 183 -9.39 -5.65 -6.15
N VAL A 184 -8.79 -5.47 -4.99
CA VAL A 184 -7.35 -5.67 -4.77
C VAL A 184 -7.10 -6.57 -3.54
N PRO A 185 -5.95 -7.31 -3.54
CA PRO A 185 -4.89 -7.36 -4.55
C PRO A 185 -5.32 -8.10 -5.83
N CYS A 186 -4.78 -7.67 -6.97
CA CYS A 186 -4.97 -8.28 -8.28
C CYS A 186 -3.62 -8.42 -9.01
#